data_0ed15e18f82ab0988b180e0a9a2182dd
#
_entry.id   0ed15e18f82ab0988b180e0a9a2182dd
#
_cell.length_a   1.000
_cell.length_b   1.000
_cell.length_c   1.000
_cell.angle_alpha   90.00
_cell.angle_beta   90.00
_cell.angle_gamma   90.00
#
_symmetry.space_group_name_H-M   'P 1'
#
loop_
_entity.id
_entity.type
_entity.pdbx_description
1 polymer ?
#
loop_
_entity_poly.entity_id
_entity_poly.type
_entity_poly.pdbx_seq_one_letter_code
_entity_poly.pdbx_strand_id
1 'polypeptide(L)'
;GGGERIYRTGDLARRLADGTYEFVGRVDTQVKIRGFRIELGEIEAQLLLLPQIREAVVMAKEGPGGARLVAYVSCHAGQAADNGELRAALATTLPDYMIPAAIVMLDTLPLNANGKVDRRQLPEPEFVSADDYEAPQGEVEEMLAAVWKDVLGISQVGRNDNFFELGGDSILSLQIVTKARRVG
;
A
#
# COMPACT_ATOMS: atom_id res chain seq x y z
N GLY A 1 10.88 -43.25 -17.87
CA GLY A 1 10.50 -41.98 -18.44
C GLY A 1 10.63 -40.90 -17.36
N GLY A 2 11.68 -40.05 -17.47
CA GLY A 2 11.82 -38.89 -16.60
C GLY A 2 10.76 -37.85 -16.99
N GLY A 3 9.76 -37.69 -16.14
CA GLY A 3 8.78 -36.63 -16.32
C GLY A 3 9.44 -35.27 -16.09
N GLU A 4 9.53 -34.45 -17.13
CA GLU A 4 9.94 -33.06 -17.00
C GLU A 4 8.97 -32.35 -16.08
N ARG A 5 9.51 -31.69 -15.05
CA ARG A 5 8.70 -30.87 -14.14
C ARG A 5 8.58 -29.46 -14.72
N ILE A 6 7.35 -29.02 -14.98
CA ILE A 6 7.05 -27.68 -15.44
C ILE A 6 6.67 -26.83 -14.23
N TYR A 7 7.37 -25.70 -14.04
CA TYR A 7 7.00 -24.71 -13.05
C TYR A 7 6.01 -23.72 -13.65
N ARG A 8 4.83 -23.57 -13.01
CA ARG A 8 3.83 -22.62 -13.42
C ARG A 8 4.11 -21.28 -12.76
N THR A 9 4.59 -20.30 -13.54
CA THR A 9 5.03 -18.99 -13.01
C THR A 9 3.87 -18.10 -12.57
N GLY A 10 2.67 -18.33 -13.08
CA GLY A 10 1.51 -17.46 -12.88
C GLY A 10 1.52 -16.21 -13.76
N ASP A 11 2.50 -16.08 -14.64
CA ASP A 11 2.58 -14.96 -15.57
C ASP A 11 1.68 -15.17 -16.78
N LEU A 12 1.05 -14.09 -17.25
CA LEU A 12 0.31 -14.02 -18.51
C LEU A 12 1.23 -13.41 -19.56
N ALA A 13 1.39 -14.13 -20.66
CA ALA A 13 2.13 -13.65 -21.81
C ALA A 13 1.24 -13.74 -23.07
N ARG A 14 1.36 -12.73 -23.94
CA ARG A 14 0.76 -12.73 -25.26
C ARG A 14 1.82 -13.06 -26.29
N ARG A 15 1.56 -14.01 -27.17
CA ARG A 15 2.43 -14.29 -28.31
C ARG A 15 2.21 -13.25 -29.39
N LEU A 16 3.25 -12.60 -29.84
CA LEU A 16 3.25 -11.62 -30.94
C LEU A 16 3.39 -12.34 -32.28
N ALA A 17 3.10 -11.60 -33.38
CA ALA A 17 3.14 -12.13 -34.73
C ALA A 17 4.56 -12.59 -35.17
N ASP A 18 5.61 -12.01 -34.59
CA ASP A 18 7.02 -12.37 -34.82
C ASP A 18 7.46 -13.62 -34.03
N GLY A 19 6.55 -14.21 -33.24
CA GLY A 19 6.82 -15.38 -32.42
C GLY A 19 7.38 -15.09 -31.02
N THR A 20 7.68 -13.84 -30.68
CA THR A 20 8.10 -13.40 -29.36
C THR A 20 6.94 -13.38 -28.37
N TYR A 21 7.23 -13.33 -27.08
CA TYR A 21 6.22 -13.24 -26.02
C TYR A 21 6.33 -11.88 -25.33
N GLU A 22 5.21 -11.19 -25.25
CA GLU A 22 5.05 -9.97 -24.47
C GLU A 22 4.43 -10.30 -23.13
N PHE A 23 5.04 -9.84 -22.03
CA PHE A 23 4.46 -9.96 -20.70
C PHE A 23 3.23 -9.06 -20.60
N VAL A 24 2.08 -9.64 -20.23
CA VAL A 24 0.80 -8.93 -20.13
C VAL A 24 0.43 -8.65 -18.68
N GLY A 25 0.90 -9.49 -17.75
CA GLY A 25 0.57 -9.40 -16.34
C GLY A 25 0.64 -10.75 -15.64
N ARG A 26 -0.05 -10.85 -14.51
CA ARG A 26 -0.14 -12.10 -13.73
C ARG A 26 -1.58 -12.57 -13.60
N VAL A 27 -1.74 -13.89 -13.46
CA VAL A 27 -3.05 -14.54 -13.19
C VAL A 27 -3.46 -14.32 -11.73
N ASP A 28 -2.47 -14.22 -10.84
CA ASP A 28 -2.64 -14.03 -9.40
C ASP A 28 -2.66 -12.53 -9.02
N THR A 29 -3.08 -12.25 -7.79
CA THR A 29 -3.12 -10.90 -7.21
C THR A 29 -1.77 -10.43 -6.70
N GLN A 30 -0.68 -11.10 -7.08
CA GLN A 30 0.66 -10.76 -6.67
C GLN A 30 1.14 -9.47 -7.32
N VAL A 31 1.76 -8.62 -6.51
CA VAL A 31 2.40 -7.37 -6.96
C VAL A 31 3.85 -7.35 -6.51
N LYS A 32 4.66 -6.58 -7.22
CA LYS A 32 6.05 -6.34 -6.84
C LYS A 32 6.21 -4.88 -6.45
N ILE A 33 6.39 -4.63 -5.15
CA ILE A 33 6.58 -3.28 -4.62
C ILE A 33 7.93 -3.21 -3.92
N ARG A 34 8.79 -2.28 -4.33
CA ARG A 34 10.13 -2.06 -3.77
C ARG A 34 10.98 -3.34 -3.68
N GLY A 35 10.81 -4.24 -4.66
CA GLY A 35 11.53 -5.52 -4.71
C GLY A 35 10.89 -6.66 -3.91
N PHE A 36 9.91 -6.38 -3.07
CA PHE A 36 9.16 -7.40 -2.35
C PHE A 36 8.02 -7.95 -3.21
N ARG A 37 7.89 -9.26 -3.19
CA ARG A 37 6.78 -9.98 -3.82
C ARG A 37 5.66 -10.10 -2.79
N ILE A 38 4.53 -9.44 -3.02
CA ILE A 38 3.44 -9.32 -2.07
C ILE A 38 2.18 -9.96 -2.64
N GLU A 39 1.58 -10.86 -1.85
CA GLU A 39 0.27 -11.44 -2.09
C GLU A 39 -0.81 -10.53 -1.50
N LEU A 40 -1.53 -9.80 -2.34
CA LEU A 40 -2.59 -8.89 -1.87
C LEU A 40 -3.69 -9.64 -1.10
N GLY A 41 -4.00 -10.87 -1.52
CA GLY A 41 -4.99 -11.71 -0.87
C GLY A 41 -4.63 -12.11 0.57
N GLU A 42 -3.35 -12.15 0.93
CA GLU A 42 -2.92 -12.39 2.30
C GLU A 42 -3.30 -11.23 3.22
N ILE A 43 -3.11 -10.00 2.74
CA ILE A 43 -3.49 -8.79 3.48
C ILE A 43 -5.01 -8.70 3.60
N GLU A 44 -5.73 -8.97 2.50
CA GLU A 44 -7.20 -9.03 2.50
C GLU A 44 -7.72 -10.05 3.51
N ALA A 45 -7.13 -11.24 3.56
CA ALA A 45 -7.50 -12.28 4.51
C ALA A 45 -7.29 -11.84 5.97
N GLN A 46 -6.18 -11.17 6.29
CA GLN A 46 -5.93 -10.65 7.63
C GLN A 46 -6.92 -9.55 8.03
N LEU A 47 -7.28 -8.66 7.11
CA LEU A 47 -8.32 -7.65 7.35
C LEU A 47 -9.68 -8.30 7.63
N LEU A 48 -10.06 -9.33 6.87
CA LEU A 48 -11.33 -10.04 7.03
C LEU A 48 -11.42 -10.89 8.32
N LEU A 49 -10.31 -11.15 9.00
CA LEU A 49 -10.31 -11.78 10.34
C LEU A 49 -10.73 -10.81 11.44
N LEU A 50 -10.68 -9.50 11.17
CA LEU A 50 -11.11 -8.50 12.15
C LEU A 50 -12.63 -8.44 12.22
N PRO A 51 -13.24 -8.56 13.40
CA PRO A 51 -14.68 -8.76 13.54
C PRO A 51 -15.54 -7.59 13.06
N GLN A 52 -14.97 -6.39 12.98
CA GLN A 52 -15.65 -5.20 12.48
C GLN A 52 -15.65 -5.10 10.95
N ILE A 53 -14.75 -5.82 10.25
CA ILE A 53 -14.61 -5.73 8.80
C ILE A 53 -15.52 -6.72 8.09
N ARG A 54 -16.34 -6.21 7.17
CA ARG A 54 -17.25 -6.98 6.33
C ARG A 54 -16.62 -7.35 5.00
N GLU A 55 -15.95 -6.39 4.36
CA GLU A 55 -15.33 -6.55 3.05
C GLU A 55 -13.96 -5.86 3.04
N ALA A 56 -13.03 -6.44 2.35
CA ALA A 56 -11.70 -5.86 2.15
C ALA A 56 -11.19 -6.15 0.74
N VAL A 57 -10.59 -5.17 0.10
CA VAL A 57 -9.82 -5.34 -1.13
C VAL A 57 -8.54 -4.52 -1.03
N VAL A 58 -7.44 -5.11 -1.46
CA VAL A 58 -6.13 -4.46 -1.45
C VAL A 58 -5.62 -4.29 -2.88
N MET A 59 -5.02 -3.16 -3.15
CA MET A 59 -4.46 -2.81 -4.46
C MET A 59 -3.09 -2.16 -4.31
N ALA A 60 -2.27 -2.32 -5.35
CA ALA A 60 -1.14 -1.43 -5.56
C ALA A 60 -1.62 -0.20 -6.35
N LYS A 61 -1.36 0.97 -5.83
CA LYS A 61 -1.62 2.27 -6.46
C LYS A 61 -0.33 3.04 -6.61
N GLU A 62 -0.17 3.73 -7.72
CA GLU A 62 0.94 4.67 -7.88
C GLU A 62 0.72 5.87 -6.97
N GLY A 63 1.76 6.27 -6.29
CA GLY A 63 1.75 7.39 -5.36
C GLY A 63 3.12 8.05 -5.27
N PRO A 64 3.26 9.08 -4.43
CA PRO A 64 4.57 9.69 -4.20
C PRO A 64 5.59 8.63 -3.76
N GLY A 65 6.74 8.56 -4.46
CA GLY A 65 7.78 7.56 -4.20
C GLY A 65 7.54 6.16 -4.78
N GLY A 66 6.55 6.00 -5.70
CA GLY A 66 6.28 4.75 -6.42
C GLY A 66 5.04 4.00 -5.95
N ALA A 67 4.91 2.74 -6.37
CA ALA A 67 3.74 1.92 -6.06
C ALA A 67 3.61 1.66 -4.54
N ARG A 68 2.39 1.78 -4.02
CA ARG A 68 2.03 1.60 -2.61
C ARG A 68 0.81 0.70 -2.46
N LEU A 69 0.74 0.02 -1.33
CA LEU A 69 -0.44 -0.76 -0.97
C LEU A 69 -1.53 0.16 -0.43
N VAL A 70 -2.74 -0.03 -0.92
CA VAL A 70 -3.96 0.65 -0.45
C VAL A 70 -5.01 -0.40 -0.16
N ALA A 71 -5.57 -0.38 1.03
CA ALA A 71 -6.71 -1.20 1.40
C ALA A 71 -7.99 -0.40 1.33
N TYR A 72 -9.03 -0.98 0.78
CA TYR A 72 -10.40 -0.47 0.80
C TYR A 72 -11.23 -1.44 1.62
N VAL A 73 -11.88 -0.95 2.64
CA VAL A 73 -12.62 -1.79 3.59
C VAL A 73 -14.02 -1.25 3.84
N SER A 74 -14.97 -2.14 4.12
CA SER A 74 -16.27 -1.78 4.67
C SER A 74 -16.52 -2.52 5.98
N CYS A 75 -17.22 -1.86 6.90
CA CYS A 75 -17.57 -2.43 8.19
C CYS A 75 -18.94 -3.10 8.18
N HIS A 76 -19.17 -3.99 9.13
CA HIS A 76 -20.53 -4.47 9.45
C HIS A 76 -21.40 -3.32 9.95
N ALA A 77 -22.71 -3.41 9.71
CA ALA A 77 -23.67 -2.39 10.13
C ALA A 77 -23.55 -2.09 11.64
N GLY A 78 -23.44 -0.79 11.94
CA GLY A 78 -23.30 -0.33 13.35
C GLY A 78 -21.89 -0.50 13.93
N GLN A 79 -20.93 -0.95 13.15
CA GLN A 79 -19.52 -1.02 13.57
C GLN A 79 -18.71 0.05 12.84
N ALA A 80 -17.68 0.55 13.50
CA ALA A 80 -16.68 1.44 12.97
C ALA A 80 -15.30 0.84 13.21
N ALA A 81 -14.35 1.19 12.38
CA ALA A 81 -12.96 0.85 12.57
C ALA A 81 -12.11 2.11 12.42
N ASP A 82 -11.09 2.22 13.23
CA ASP A 82 -10.09 3.27 13.13
C ASP A 82 -8.89 2.77 12.29
N ASN A 83 -8.35 3.64 11.44
CA ASN A 83 -7.23 3.29 10.58
C ASN A 83 -5.97 2.89 11.37
N GLY A 84 -5.73 3.53 12.52
CA GLY A 84 -4.61 3.20 13.40
C GLY A 84 -4.77 1.83 14.04
N GLU A 85 -5.98 1.48 14.48
CA GLU A 85 -6.30 0.16 15.04
C GLU A 85 -6.14 -0.95 13.99
N LEU A 86 -6.64 -0.72 12.77
CA LEU A 86 -6.49 -1.68 11.67
C LEU A 86 -5.02 -1.93 11.32
N ARG A 87 -4.22 -0.87 11.25
CA ARG A 87 -2.78 -0.99 11.02
C ARG A 87 -2.05 -1.72 12.15
N ALA A 88 -2.35 -1.37 13.40
CA ALA A 88 -1.78 -2.03 14.56
C ALA A 88 -2.12 -3.53 14.56
N ALA A 89 -3.35 -3.89 14.23
CA ALA A 89 -3.77 -5.28 14.11
C ALA A 89 -2.99 -6.02 13.00
N LEU A 90 -2.86 -5.43 11.80
CA LEU A 90 -2.08 -6.00 10.71
C LEU A 90 -0.59 -6.15 11.08
N ALA A 91 -0.01 -5.18 11.77
CA ALA A 91 1.40 -5.22 12.19
C ALA A 91 1.73 -6.34 13.18
N THR A 92 0.73 -6.96 13.82
CA THR A 92 0.94 -8.14 14.68
C THR A 92 1.18 -9.42 13.90
N THR A 93 0.72 -9.48 12.63
CA THR A 93 0.71 -10.71 11.83
C THR A 93 1.46 -10.59 10.51
N LEU A 94 1.59 -9.38 9.98
CA LEU A 94 2.23 -9.12 8.70
C LEU A 94 3.53 -8.32 8.87
N PRO A 95 4.51 -8.53 8.00
CA PRO A 95 5.72 -7.70 7.97
C PRO A 95 5.39 -6.27 7.50
N ASP A 96 6.23 -5.31 7.88
CA ASP A 96 6.03 -3.88 7.61
C ASP A 96 5.77 -3.54 6.13
N TYR A 97 6.46 -4.23 5.21
CA TYR A 97 6.28 -4.00 3.77
C TYR A 97 4.92 -4.46 3.22
N MET A 98 4.14 -5.23 3.99
CA MET A 98 2.78 -5.66 3.67
C MET A 98 1.70 -4.80 4.33
N ILE A 99 2.06 -3.84 5.17
CA ILE A 99 1.10 -2.92 5.79
C ILE A 99 0.67 -1.87 4.76
N PRO A 100 -0.66 -1.69 4.51
CA PRO A 100 -1.13 -0.70 3.55
C PRO A 100 -0.73 0.72 3.94
N ALA A 101 -0.25 1.51 2.97
CA ALA A 101 0.09 2.92 3.16
C ALA A 101 -1.15 3.79 3.41
N ALA A 102 -2.29 3.40 2.85
CA ALA A 102 -3.58 4.02 3.13
C ALA A 102 -4.66 2.95 3.33
N ILE A 103 -5.60 3.21 4.22
CA ILE A 103 -6.81 2.42 4.41
C ILE A 103 -8.00 3.36 4.19
N VAL A 104 -8.80 3.05 3.17
CA VAL A 104 -9.97 3.84 2.78
C VAL A 104 -11.22 3.14 3.26
N MET A 105 -11.97 3.80 4.13
CA MET A 105 -13.24 3.29 4.64
C MET A 105 -14.36 3.63 3.66
N LEU A 106 -15.17 2.64 3.31
CA LEU A 106 -16.32 2.78 2.43
C LEU A 106 -17.55 2.15 3.09
N ASP A 107 -18.73 2.71 2.85
CA ASP A 107 -19.98 2.09 3.31
C ASP A 107 -20.18 0.70 2.68
N THR A 108 -19.86 0.59 1.40
CA THR A 108 -19.89 -0.64 0.62
C THR A 108 -18.82 -0.59 -0.47
N LEU A 109 -18.24 -1.74 -0.80
CA LEU A 109 -17.37 -1.82 -1.98
C LEU A 109 -18.20 -1.80 -3.26
N PRO A 110 -17.82 -1.02 -4.28
CA PRO A 110 -18.51 -1.02 -5.57
C PRO A 110 -18.38 -2.36 -6.26
N LEU A 111 -19.49 -2.89 -6.79
CA LEU A 111 -19.53 -4.16 -7.50
C LEU A 111 -19.80 -3.95 -8.99
N ASN A 112 -19.13 -4.73 -9.82
CA ASN A 112 -19.44 -4.82 -11.24
C ASN A 112 -20.69 -5.68 -11.51
N ALA A 113 -21.13 -5.75 -12.76
CA ALA A 113 -22.30 -6.52 -13.18
C ALA A 113 -22.22 -8.02 -12.83
N ASN A 114 -21.04 -8.55 -12.57
CA ASN A 114 -20.79 -9.94 -12.21
C ASN A 114 -20.71 -10.16 -10.68
N GLY A 115 -21.01 -9.12 -9.87
CA GLY A 115 -20.96 -9.21 -8.41
C GLY A 115 -19.52 -9.20 -7.82
N LYS A 116 -18.50 -8.89 -8.62
CA LYS A 116 -17.11 -8.73 -8.16
C LYS A 116 -16.79 -7.25 -7.93
N VAL A 117 -15.87 -6.97 -7.00
CA VAL A 117 -15.43 -5.59 -6.72
C VAL A 117 -14.97 -4.90 -8.01
N ASP A 118 -15.58 -3.77 -8.33
CA ASP A 118 -15.16 -2.92 -9.43
C ASP A 118 -14.05 -1.98 -8.99
N ARG A 119 -12.82 -2.42 -9.20
CA ARG A 119 -11.61 -1.69 -8.81
C ARG A 119 -11.46 -0.31 -9.45
N ARG A 120 -12.16 -0.05 -10.58
CA ARG A 120 -12.12 1.25 -11.28
C ARG A 120 -12.99 2.31 -10.60
N GLN A 121 -13.99 1.88 -9.86
CA GLN A 121 -14.90 2.75 -9.13
C GLN A 121 -14.43 3.04 -7.70
N LEU A 122 -13.34 2.45 -7.26
CA LEU A 122 -12.74 2.76 -5.97
C LEU A 122 -12.16 4.18 -5.99
N PRO A 123 -12.41 4.98 -4.94
CA PRO A 123 -11.89 6.35 -4.89
C PRO A 123 -10.37 6.37 -4.85
N GLU A 124 -9.78 7.48 -5.29
CA GLU A 124 -8.34 7.68 -5.11
C GLU A 124 -8.03 7.83 -3.61
N PRO A 125 -6.98 7.13 -3.12
CA PRO A 125 -6.60 7.22 -1.73
C PRO A 125 -5.99 8.58 -1.43
N GLU A 126 -6.37 9.16 -0.32
CA GLU A 126 -5.65 10.29 0.27
C GLU A 126 -4.50 9.72 1.10
N PHE A 127 -3.26 9.92 0.66
CA PHE A 127 -2.07 9.50 1.40
C PHE A 127 -1.69 10.44 2.53
N VAL A 128 -2.37 11.60 2.61
CA VAL A 128 -2.27 12.58 3.68
C VAL A 128 -3.68 13.12 3.92
N SER A 129 -4.23 12.95 5.11
CA SER A 129 -5.47 13.65 5.48
C SER A 129 -5.17 15.13 5.64
N ALA A 130 -5.81 15.96 4.81
CA ALA A 130 -5.66 17.41 4.88
C ALA A 130 -6.17 18.00 6.22
N ASP A 131 -7.05 17.27 6.90
CA ASP A 131 -7.68 17.71 8.15
C ASP A 131 -6.78 17.61 9.39
N ASP A 132 -5.71 16.80 9.35
CA ASP A 132 -4.78 16.60 10.47
C ASP A 132 -3.40 17.25 10.23
N TYR A 133 -3.27 18.09 9.20
CA TYR A 133 -2.00 18.74 8.92
C TYR A 133 -1.67 19.81 9.96
N GLU A 134 -0.66 19.55 10.77
CA GLU A 134 0.03 20.56 11.55
C GLU A 134 1.41 20.83 10.94
N ALA A 135 1.70 22.11 10.71
CA ALA A 135 3.01 22.51 10.20
C ALA A 135 4.13 22.16 11.20
N PRO A 136 5.29 21.70 10.72
CA PRO A 136 6.47 21.53 11.56
C PRO A 136 6.80 22.82 12.32
N GLN A 137 7.22 22.70 13.58
CA GLN A 137 7.52 23.84 14.44
C GLN A 137 8.98 23.82 14.91
N GLY A 138 9.67 24.92 14.66
CA GLY A 138 11.08 25.09 15.03
C GLY A 138 12.05 24.41 14.06
N GLU A 139 13.31 24.79 14.17
CA GLU A 139 14.37 24.42 13.22
C GLU A 139 14.53 22.91 13.02
N VAL A 140 14.38 22.12 14.08
CA VAL A 140 14.59 20.67 14.01
C VAL A 140 13.45 19.97 13.25
N GLU A 141 12.19 20.30 13.56
CA GLU A 141 11.04 19.70 12.86
C GLU A 141 11.01 20.14 11.39
N GLU A 142 11.29 21.41 11.11
CA GLU A 142 11.34 21.95 9.75
C GLU A 142 12.46 21.28 8.93
N MET A 143 13.64 21.10 9.51
CA MET A 143 14.74 20.38 8.89
C MET A 143 14.38 18.92 8.59
N LEU A 144 13.82 18.22 9.58
CA LEU A 144 13.40 16.82 9.38
C LEU A 144 12.30 16.69 8.33
N ALA A 145 11.31 17.58 8.34
CA ALA A 145 10.27 17.61 7.34
C ALA A 145 10.82 17.86 5.93
N ALA A 146 11.81 18.75 5.80
CA ALA A 146 12.50 18.97 4.52
C ALA A 146 13.25 17.71 4.04
N VAL A 147 13.94 17.01 4.94
CA VAL A 147 14.61 15.74 4.62
C VAL A 147 13.58 14.66 4.21
N TRP A 148 12.46 14.56 4.91
CA TRP A 148 11.41 13.60 4.57
C TRP A 148 10.78 13.90 3.21
N LYS A 149 10.48 15.17 2.91
CA LYS A 149 9.96 15.59 1.60
C LYS A 149 10.89 15.14 0.47
N ASP A 150 12.18 15.38 0.63
CA ASP A 150 13.17 15.03 -0.37
C ASP A 150 13.34 13.52 -0.54
N VAL A 151 13.38 12.75 0.56
CA VAL A 151 13.53 11.29 0.53
C VAL A 151 12.27 10.57 0.05
N LEU A 152 11.09 11.04 0.46
CA LEU A 152 9.81 10.43 0.12
C LEU A 152 9.24 10.93 -1.22
N GLY A 153 9.78 12.04 -1.76
CA GLY A 153 9.29 12.65 -3.00
C GLY A 153 7.88 13.25 -2.86
N ILE A 154 7.55 13.78 -1.66
CA ILE A 154 6.24 14.37 -1.36
C ILE A 154 6.33 15.87 -1.14
N SER A 155 5.23 16.59 -1.39
CA SER A 155 5.20 18.05 -1.29
C SER A 155 5.07 18.57 0.13
N GLN A 156 4.49 17.77 1.04
CA GLN A 156 4.14 18.23 2.38
C GLN A 156 4.38 17.12 3.41
N VAL A 157 4.86 17.52 4.58
CA VAL A 157 5.03 16.66 5.78
C VAL A 157 4.60 17.47 6.98
N GLY A 158 3.64 16.95 7.74
CA GLY A 158 3.18 17.51 9.00
C GLY A 158 4.00 16.99 10.19
N ARG A 159 3.93 17.69 11.32
CA ARG A 159 4.68 17.33 12.53
C ARG A 159 4.22 16.00 13.15
N ASN A 160 2.94 15.63 12.96
CA ASN A 160 2.34 14.42 13.50
C ASN A 160 2.30 13.28 12.48
N ASP A 161 2.81 13.49 11.27
CA ASP A 161 2.79 12.50 10.21
C ASP A 161 3.63 11.27 10.57
N ASN A 162 3.10 10.11 10.24
CA ASN A 162 3.83 8.86 10.39
C ASN A 162 4.66 8.60 9.12
N PHE A 163 5.96 8.39 9.29
CA PHE A 163 6.89 8.13 8.20
C PHE A 163 6.46 6.97 7.28
N PHE A 164 5.98 5.87 7.88
CA PHE A 164 5.55 4.70 7.11
C PHE A 164 4.24 4.96 6.37
N GLU A 165 3.34 5.76 6.94
CA GLU A 165 2.09 6.19 6.32
C GLU A 165 2.34 7.09 5.11
N LEU A 166 3.34 7.94 5.18
CA LEU A 166 3.80 8.76 4.05
C LEU A 166 4.55 7.94 3.00
N GLY A 167 4.68 6.62 3.21
CA GLY A 167 5.31 5.68 2.29
C GLY A 167 6.79 5.45 2.51
N GLY A 168 7.27 5.77 3.70
CA GLY A 168 8.59 5.38 4.13
C GLY A 168 8.74 3.88 4.35
N ASP A 169 9.96 3.41 4.30
CA ASP A 169 10.35 2.03 4.61
C ASP A 169 11.72 2.02 5.33
N SER A 170 12.16 0.83 5.70
CA SER A 170 13.42 0.65 6.42
C SER A 170 14.65 1.14 5.63
N ILE A 171 14.61 1.10 4.30
CA ILE A 171 15.72 1.57 3.44
C ILE A 171 15.71 3.10 3.41
N LEU A 172 14.53 3.71 3.20
CA LEU A 172 14.37 5.16 3.20
C LEU A 172 14.66 5.77 4.57
N SER A 173 14.36 5.06 5.68
CA SER A 173 14.71 5.52 7.02
C SER A 173 16.23 5.69 7.22
N LEU A 174 17.05 4.79 6.66
CA LEU A 174 18.50 4.92 6.67
C LEU A 174 18.98 6.15 5.86
N GLN A 175 18.32 6.43 4.74
CA GLN A 175 18.61 7.63 3.94
C GLN A 175 18.28 8.90 4.71
N ILE A 176 17.15 8.93 5.45
CA ILE A 176 16.80 10.06 6.32
C ILE A 176 17.85 10.29 7.38
N VAL A 177 18.24 9.24 8.13
CA VAL A 177 19.28 9.36 9.16
C VAL A 177 20.59 9.90 8.57
N THR A 178 20.97 9.40 7.39
CA THR A 178 22.20 9.85 6.73
C THR A 178 22.12 11.31 6.29
N LYS A 179 20.97 11.73 5.73
CA LYS A 179 20.77 13.12 5.30
C LYS A 179 20.63 14.06 6.49
N ALA A 180 19.86 13.70 7.52
CA ALA A 180 19.69 14.51 8.72
C ALA A 180 21.03 14.81 9.41
N ARG A 181 21.93 13.82 9.51
CA ARG A 181 23.28 14.00 10.07
C ARG A 181 24.19 14.94 9.25
N ARG A 182 23.85 15.22 7.99
CA ARG A 182 24.63 16.14 7.16
C ARG A 182 24.17 17.59 7.28
N VAL A 183 22.93 17.78 7.74
CA VAL A 183 22.30 19.11 7.82
C VAL A 183 22.32 19.67 9.25
N GLY A 184 22.45 18.84 10.25
CA GLY A 184 22.54 19.19 11.67
C GLY A 184 23.17 18.11 12.48
#